data_6099dbeed249334c507119388dd75fc9
#
_entry.id   6099dbeed249334c507119388dd75fc9
#
_cell.length_a   1.000
_cell.length_b   1.000
_cell.length_c   1.000
_cell.angle_alpha   90.00
_cell.angle_beta   90.00
_cell.angle_gamma   90.00
#
_symmetry.space_group_name_H-M   'P 1'
#
loop_
_entity.id
_entity.type
_entity.pdbx_description
1 polymer ?
#
loop_
_entity_poly.entity_id
_entity_poly.type
_entity_poly.pdbx_seq_one_letter_code
_entity_poly.pdbx_strand_id
1 'polypeptide(L)'
;WVVYAQDNVIDEIVWVVGDDAILRSDIESQRLYLQNEGQRFDGDPYCVLPEQMAIQKLFLNQAKIDSVEVSESQVIQETDRWINFAINQMGSKEKLEEYFGKKISQLKDERKEMIMEQQTVEQMKRQLIGEIKLTPSEVRKYYSQLSKDSLPNIPTTVEVQIITMEPKIPFEETDAIKARLRQFTDDINSGKYEFSTLARLYSEDPESAKRGGELGFLGKTSLLPEFANVAFNLKDPKKISQIVQTEYGYHIIQLIEKRGDRINCRHILLKPKVSDKELNECMTRMDSLYNDLTAKKFTFEEAATFISADKDTRNNKGLMVNQNFESDNHSTPKFEMSELPQEIGKMVYTMQVGDISKPFTMINEKQKEVVAIVKLKARVDQHKANISDDYQALKSIVESRKREELLHDWIIKKQKSTYVRISDGWRNCDFQYPGWIKE
;
A
#
# COMPACT_ATOMS: atom_id res chain seq x y z
N TRP A 1 12.55 -48.46 39.14
CA TRP A 1 12.10 -47.10 38.91
C TRP A 1 13.07 -46.48 37.90
N VAL A 2 12.64 -46.41 36.63
CA VAL A 2 13.36 -45.64 35.60
C VAL A 2 12.80 -44.22 35.69
N VAL A 3 13.62 -43.34 36.22
CA VAL A 3 13.35 -41.88 36.17
C VAL A 3 13.64 -41.45 34.73
N TYR A 4 12.59 -41.20 33.92
CA TYR A 4 12.72 -40.41 32.71
C TYR A 4 13.03 -38.99 33.16
N ALA A 5 14.27 -38.56 32.98
CA ALA A 5 14.57 -37.13 32.97
C ALA A 5 13.76 -36.53 31.84
N GLN A 6 12.79 -35.70 32.15
CA GLN A 6 12.26 -34.77 31.16
C GLN A 6 13.43 -33.86 30.78
N ASP A 7 13.93 -34.03 29.56
CA ASP A 7 14.77 -33.02 28.93
C ASP A 7 14.00 -31.70 28.93
N ASN A 8 14.30 -30.86 29.92
CA ASN A 8 14.01 -29.44 29.82
C ASN A 8 14.91 -28.93 28.69
N VAL A 9 14.46 -29.06 27.44
CA VAL A 9 15.14 -28.51 26.28
C VAL A 9 15.00 -27.01 26.41
N ILE A 10 15.97 -26.40 27.08
CA ILE A 10 16.27 -24.97 26.89
C ILE A 10 16.61 -24.85 25.41
N ASP A 11 16.01 -23.91 24.72
CA ASP A 11 16.10 -23.70 23.27
C ASP A 11 17.55 -23.84 22.75
N GLU A 12 17.72 -24.46 21.58
CA GLU A 12 19.03 -24.73 20.99
C GLU A 12 19.60 -23.47 20.33
N ILE A 13 20.81 -23.05 20.75
CA ILE A 13 21.56 -22.03 20.03
C ILE A 13 22.14 -22.65 18.75
N VAL A 14 21.61 -22.22 17.62
CA VAL A 14 22.00 -22.72 16.30
C VAL A 14 23.19 -21.95 15.75
N TRP A 15 23.12 -20.60 15.80
CA TRP A 15 24.19 -19.71 15.37
C TRP A 15 24.46 -18.66 16.44
N VAL A 16 25.68 -18.11 16.45
CA VAL A 16 26.05 -16.90 17.17
C VAL A 16 26.75 -15.98 16.17
N VAL A 17 26.31 -14.73 16.08
CA VAL A 17 26.88 -13.71 15.20
C VAL A 17 27.16 -12.44 16.03
N GLY A 18 28.45 -12.14 16.27
CA GLY A 18 28.85 -11.14 17.24
C GLY A 18 28.39 -11.56 18.65
N ASP A 19 27.56 -10.72 19.27
CA ASP A 19 26.98 -10.95 20.59
C ASP A 19 25.54 -11.52 20.53
N ASP A 20 24.98 -11.67 19.33
CA ASP A 20 23.59 -12.09 19.13
C ASP A 20 23.51 -13.59 18.80
N ALA A 21 22.65 -14.31 19.53
CA ALA A 21 22.35 -15.72 19.28
C ALA A 21 21.12 -15.84 18.35
N ILE A 22 21.12 -16.88 17.50
CA ILE A 22 19.97 -17.33 16.73
C ILE A 22 19.54 -18.67 17.29
N LEU A 23 18.30 -18.74 17.73
CA LEU A 23 17.75 -19.92 18.36
C LEU A 23 16.99 -20.79 17.35
N ARG A 24 16.86 -22.06 17.65
CA ARG A 24 16.06 -22.98 16.83
C ARG A 24 14.58 -22.56 16.78
N SER A 25 14.05 -22.07 17.90
CA SER A 25 12.68 -21.55 17.97
C SER A 25 12.46 -20.34 17.06
N ASP A 26 13.47 -19.47 16.89
CA ASP A 26 13.40 -18.33 15.99
C ASP A 26 13.26 -18.79 14.55
N ILE A 27 14.07 -19.79 14.15
CA ILE A 27 14.04 -20.37 12.80
C ILE A 27 12.68 -21.02 12.52
N GLU A 28 12.15 -21.81 13.48
CA GLU A 28 10.84 -22.45 13.34
C GLU A 28 9.70 -21.41 13.24
N SER A 29 9.74 -20.38 14.05
CA SER A 29 8.76 -19.30 14.03
C SER A 29 8.76 -18.59 12.68
N GLN A 30 9.93 -18.27 12.16
CA GLN A 30 10.08 -17.63 10.86
C GLN A 30 9.62 -18.55 9.71
N ARG A 31 9.97 -19.84 9.78
CA ARG A 31 9.56 -20.86 8.79
C ARG A 31 8.04 -20.97 8.71
N LEU A 32 7.38 -21.10 9.87
CA LEU A 32 5.92 -21.18 9.95
C LEU A 32 5.25 -19.89 9.46
N TYR A 33 5.79 -18.75 9.82
CA TYR A 33 5.28 -17.45 9.34
C TYR A 33 5.32 -17.38 7.82
N LEU A 34 6.48 -17.63 7.19
CA LEU A 34 6.62 -17.55 5.73
C LEU A 34 5.80 -18.62 5.01
N GLN A 35 5.66 -19.80 5.58
CA GLN A 35 4.80 -20.86 5.03
C GLN A 35 3.32 -20.45 5.04
N ASN A 36 2.85 -19.79 6.10
CA ASN A 36 1.48 -19.28 6.19
C ASN A 36 1.21 -18.13 5.19
N GLU A 37 2.24 -17.34 4.88
CA GLU A 37 2.19 -16.31 3.82
C GLU A 37 2.27 -16.91 2.40
N GLY A 38 2.38 -18.24 2.29
CA GLY A 38 2.45 -18.92 0.99
C GLY A 38 3.78 -18.78 0.26
N GLN A 39 4.84 -18.31 0.94
CA GLN A 39 6.17 -18.19 0.37
C GLN A 39 6.82 -19.56 0.21
N ARG A 40 7.48 -19.77 -0.93
CA ARG A 40 8.29 -20.98 -1.19
C ARG A 40 9.75 -20.67 -0.93
N PHE A 41 10.44 -21.63 -0.31
CA PHE A 41 11.88 -21.54 -0.10
C PHE A 41 12.62 -22.05 -1.32
N ASP A 42 13.65 -21.33 -1.72
CA ASP A 42 14.60 -21.81 -2.73
C ASP A 42 15.75 -22.55 -1.98
N GLY A 43 15.51 -23.81 -1.66
CA GLY A 43 16.40 -24.66 -0.90
C GLY A 43 15.82 -25.14 0.44
N ASP A 44 16.68 -25.78 1.27
CA ASP A 44 16.30 -26.24 2.60
C ASP A 44 16.07 -25.04 3.54
N PRO A 45 14.86 -24.88 4.11
CA PRO A 45 14.57 -23.78 5.05
C PRO A 45 15.52 -23.72 6.24
N TYR A 46 16.03 -24.87 6.69
CA TYR A 46 16.98 -24.95 7.81
C TYR A 46 18.41 -24.53 7.45
N CYS A 47 18.69 -24.34 6.17
CA CYS A 47 19.92 -23.72 5.68
C CYS A 47 19.71 -22.23 5.32
N VAL A 48 18.63 -21.94 4.59
CA VAL A 48 18.34 -20.60 4.07
C VAL A 48 17.99 -19.61 5.20
N LEU A 49 17.09 -19.99 6.11
CA LEU A 49 16.63 -19.08 7.16
C LEU A 49 17.71 -18.69 8.17
N PRO A 50 18.49 -19.64 8.73
CA PRO A 50 19.59 -19.27 9.62
C PRO A 50 20.60 -18.33 8.98
N GLU A 51 20.93 -18.54 7.69
CA GLU A 51 21.83 -17.65 6.97
C GLU A 51 21.26 -16.24 6.80
N GLN A 52 19.98 -16.12 6.42
CA GLN A 52 19.29 -14.82 6.31
C GLN A 52 19.27 -14.10 7.66
N MET A 53 18.95 -14.80 8.73
CA MET A 53 18.98 -14.23 10.09
C MET A 53 20.39 -13.82 10.50
N ALA A 54 21.42 -14.61 10.15
CA ALA A 54 22.80 -14.27 10.42
C ALA A 54 23.24 -13.00 9.68
N ILE A 55 22.85 -12.85 8.41
CA ILE A 55 23.07 -11.62 7.64
C ILE A 55 22.39 -10.42 8.32
N GLN A 56 21.15 -10.57 8.77
CA GLN A 56 20.46 -9.52 9.52
C GLN A 56 21.22 -9.12 10.79
N LYS A 57 21.72 -10.10 11.56
CA LYS A 57 22.52 -9.84 12.76
C LYS A 57 23.87 -9.16 12.44
N LEU A 58 24.50 -9.43 11.28
CA LEU A 58 25.67 -8.66 10.84
C LEU A 58 25.35 -7.16 10.65
N PHE A 59 24.22 -6.83 10.02
CA PHE A 59 23.80 -5.44 9.86
C PHE A 59 23.46 -4.80 11.19
N LEU A 60 22.75 -5.48 12.10
CA LEU A 60 22.44 -4.98 13.43
C LEU A 60 23.70 -4.72 14.27
N ASN A 61 24.65 -5.65 14.21
CA ASN A 61 25.94 -5.49 14.90
C ASN A 61 26.70 -4.26 14.37
N GLN A 62 26.74 -4.06 13.05
CA GLN A 62 27.35 -2.86 12.48
C GLN A 62 26.58 -1.58 12.85
N ALA A 63 25.25 -1.62 12.82
CA ALA A 63 24.42 -0.49 13.21
C ALA A 63 24.68 -0.06 14.66
N LYS A 64 24.90 -1.00 15.57
CA LYS A 64 25.30 -0.71 16.96
C LYS A 64 26.65 0.04 17.01
N ILE A 65 27.63 -0.42 16.20
CA ILE A 65 28.99 0.18 16.13
C ILE A 65 28.91 1.60 15.55
N ASP A 66 28.12 1.78 14.50
CA ASP A 66 27.98 3.07 13.79
C ASP A 66 26.94 4.01 14.42
N SER A 67 26.34 3.59 15.56
CA SER A 67 25.30 4.35 16.27
C SER A 67 24.14 4.78 15.35
N VAL A 68 23.65 3.84 14.55
CA VAL A 68 22.52 4.09 13.64
C VAL A 68 21.24 4.28 14.44
N GLU A 69 20.62 5.43 14.29
CA GLU A 69 19.36 5.75 14.96
C GLU A 69 18.17 5.64 14.00
N VAL A 70 17.06 5.11 14.51
CA VAL A 70 15.76 5.07 13.84
C VAL A 70 14.75 5.90 14.63
N SER A 71 13.75 6.42 13.91
CA SER A 71 12.73 7.27 14.53
C SER A 71 11.78 6.45 15.41
N GLU A 72 11.90 6.56 16.72
CA GLU A 72 11.01 5.88 17.66
C GLU A 72 9.53 6.21 17.43
N SER A 73 9.21 7.43 17.05
CA SER A 73 7.84 7.84 16.73
C SER A 73 7.27 7.11 15.51
N GLN A 74 8.09 6.86 14.49
CA GLN A 74 7.68 6.07 13.32
C GLN A 74 7.46 4.60 13.69
N VAL A 75 8.36 4.03 14.49
CA VAL A 75 8.23 2.65 14.99
C VAL A 75 6.92 2.47 15.78
N ILE A 76 6.60 3.40 16.69
CA ILE A 76 5.36 3.37 17.47
C ILE A 76 4.14 3.48 16.55
N GLN A 77 4.14 4.39 15.58
CA GLN A 77 3.02 4.55 14.65
C GLN A 77 2.80 3.29 13.80
N GLU A 78 3.86 2.65 13.36
CA GLU A 78 3.80 1.44 12.56
C GLU A 78 3.33 0.24 13.39
N THR A 79 3.81 0.13 14.63
CA THR A 79 3.34 -0.85 15.61
C THR A 79 1.85 -0.70 15.88
N ASP A 80 1.38 0.52 16.16
CA ASP A 80 -0.04 0.79 16.43
C ASP A 80 -0.90 0.50 15.19
N ARG A 81 -0.40 0.80 14.00
CA ARG A 81 -1.08 0.50 12.73
C ARG A 81 -1.25 -1.01 12.54
N TRP A 82 -0.19 -1.78 12.78
CA TRP A 82 -0.23 -3.24 12.69
C TRP A 82 -1.19 -3.86 13.72
N ILE A 83 -1.13 -3.43 14.99
CA ILE A 83 -2.04 -3.91 16.04
C ILE A 83 -3.50 -3.62 15.68
N ASN A 84 -3.80 -2.40 15.23
CA ASN A 84 -5.14 -2.02 14.82
C ASN A 84 -5.63 -2.84 13.63
N PHE A 85 -4.77 -3.09 12.65
CA PHE A 85 -5.06 -3.97 11.53
C PHE A 85 -5.36 -5.39 12.00
N ALA A 86 -4.52 -5.97 12.86
CA ALA A 86 -4.70 -7.31 13.40
C ALA A 86 -6.00 -7.45 14.21
N ILE A 87 -6.33 -6.45 15.06
CA ILE A 87 -7.61 -6.42 15.80
C ILE A 87 -8.79 -6.40 14.81
N ASN A 88 -8.70 -5.62 13.73
CA ASN A 88 -9.76 -5.54 12.73
C ASN A 88 -9.96 -6.87 12.00
N GLN A 89 -8.89 -7.56 11.64
CA GLN A 89 -8.95 -8.86 10.98
C GLN A 89 -9.54 -9.94 11.89
N MET A 90 -9.18 -9.94 13.16
CA MET A 90 -9.71 -10.90 14.15
C MET A 90 -11.09 -10.52 14.70
N GLY A 91 -11.55 -9.28 14.46
CA GLY A 91 -12.84 -8.75 14.86
C GLY A 91 -12.90 -8.20 16.29
N SER A 92 -11.96 -8.54 17.19
CA SER A 92 -11.83 -7.92 18.50
C SER A 92 -10.44 -8.11 19.11
N LYS A 93 -10.16 -7.29 20.13
CA LYS A 93 -8.92 -7.35 20.93
C LYS A 93 -8.79 -8.70 21.65
N GLU A 94 -9.88 -9.18 22.24
CA GLU A 94 -9.93 -10.43 23.00
C GLU A 94 -9.60 -11.62 22.13
N LYS A 95 -10.15 -11.65 20.91
CA LYS A 95 -9.85 -12.72 19.94
C LYS A 95 -8.38 -12.68 19.47
N LEU A 96 -7.81 -11.48 19.34
CA LEU A 96 -6.39 -11.36 19.00
C LEU A 96 -5.50 -11.86 20.14
N GLU A 97 -5.82 -11.50 21.40
CA GLU A 97 -5.12 -12.01 22.59
C GLU A 97 -5.26 -13.54 22.73
N GLU A 98 -6.43 -14.09 22.45
CA GLU A 98 -6.68 -15.55 22.46
C GLU A 98 -5.89 -16.26 21.37
N TYR A 99 -5.87 -15.73 20.15
CA TYR A 99 -5.16 -16.33 19.01
C TYR A 99 -3.65 -16.41 19.25
N PHE A 100 -3.04 -15.34 19.76
CA PHE A 100 -1.61 -15.32 20.05
C PHE A 100 -1.24 -15.85 21.44
N GLY A 101 -2.23 -16.09 22.31
CA GLY A 101 -1.97 -16.49 23.70
C GLY A 101 -1.22 -15.43 24.53
N LYS A 102 -1.27 -14.16 24.11
CA LYS A 102 -0.52 -13.03 24.67
C LYS A 102 -1.39 -11.80 24.84
N LYS A 103 -1.06 -10.98 25.82
CA LYS A 103 -1.71 -9.66 25.98
C LYS A 103 -1.28 -8.68 24.89
N ILE A 104 -2.18 -7.76 24.54
CA ILE A 104 -1.88 -6.71 23.52
C ILE A 104 -0.60 -5.93 23.85
N SER A 105 -0.33 -5.66 25.13
CA SER A 105 0.92 -4.97 25.53
C SER A 105 2.15 -5.76 25.11
N GLN A 106 2.17 -7.07 25.36
CA GLN A 106 3.26 -7.96 24.97
C GLN A 106 3.41 -8.04 23.46
N LEU A 107 2.28 -8.18 22.73
CA LEU A 107 2.29 -8.15 21.27
C LEU A 107 2.83 -6.84 20.70
N LYS A 108 2.49 -5.71 21.34
CA LYS A 108 3.03 -4.39 20.95
C LYS A 108 4.53 -4.30 21.18
N ASP A 109 5.02 -4.76 22.33
CA ASP A 109 6.44 -4.71 22.66
C ASP A 109 7.26 -5.57 21.69
N GLU A 110 6.84 -6.81 21.45
CA GLU A 110 7.47 -7.72 20.48
C GLU A 110 7.44 -7.13 19.05
N ARG A 111 6.30 -6.58 18.64
CA ARG A 111 6.18 -5.98 17.31
C ARG A 111 7.01 -4.71 17.15
N LYS A 112 7.07 -3.89 18.20
CA LYS A 112 7.93 -2.70 18.26
C LYS A 112 9.39 -3.08 18.07
N GLU A 113 9.86 -4.12 18.75
CA GLU A 113 11.24 -4.61 18.63
C GLU A 113 11.53 -5.11 17.21
N MET A 114 10.65 -5.93 16.63
CA MET A 114 10.80 -6.41 15.25
C MET A 114 10.87 -5.25 14.23
N ILE A 115 9.98 -4.27 14.34
CA ILE A 115 9.96 -3.10 13.44
C ILE A 115 11.24 -2.28 13.62
N MET A 116 11.69 -2.09 14.87
CA MET A 116 12.91 -1.37 15.17
C MET A 116 14.13 -2.06 14.56
N GLU A 117 14.28 -3.37 14.73
CA GLU A 117 15.36 -4.15 14.11
C GLU A 117 15.31 -4.03 12.57
N GLN A 118 14.13 -4.21 11.97
CA GLN A 118 13.97 -4.11 10.53
C GLN A 118 14.34 -2.73 10.00
N GLN A 119 13.84 -1.65 10.62
CA GLN A 119 14.17 -0.29 10.21
C GLN A 119 15.65 0.03 10.42
N THR A 120 16.27 -0.50 11.49
CA THR A 120 17.70 -0.36 11.74
C THR A 120 18.54 -1.02 10.65
N VAL A 121 18.19 -2.25 10.26
CA VAL A 121 18.86 -2.95 9.15
C VAL A 121 18.73 -2.18 7.84
N GLU A 122 17.55 -1.71 7.51
CA GLU A 122 17.31 -0.94 6.28
C GLU A 122 18.04 0.41 6.30
N GLN A 123 18.08 1.08 7.44
CA GLN A 123 18.85 2.32 7.59
C GLN A 123 20.36 2.06 7.47
N MET A 124 20.86 0.96 8.05
CA MET A 124 22.26 0.55 7.90
C MET A 124 22.60 0.24 6.44
N LYS A 125 21.77 -0.52 5.75
CA LYS A 125 21.95 -0.78 4.30
C LYS A 125 21.99 0.52 3.51
N ARG A 126 21.07 1.47 3.76
CA ARG A 126 21.09 2.79 3.10
C ARG A 126 22.38 3.56 3.34
N GLN A 127 22.90 3.53 4.57
CA GLN A 127 24.18 4.19 4.87
C GLN A 127 25.37 3.53 4.17
N LEU A 128 25.40 2.20 4.12
CA LEU A 128 26.46 1.44 3.43
C LEU A 128 26.48 1.66 1.93
N ILE A 129 25.30 1.68 1.32
CA ILE A 129 25.15 1.89 -0.12
C ILE A 129 25.46 3.35 -0.48
N GLY A 130 25.05 4.29 0.38
CA GLY A 130 25.13 5.71 0.10
C GLY A 130 24.36 6.10 -1.15
N GLU A 131 24.75 7.21 -1.74
CA GLU A 131 24.21 7.66 -3.03
C GLU A 131 24.96 6.98 -4.18
N ILE A 132 24.29 6.05 -4.87
CA ILE A 132 24.85 5.40 -6.06
C ILE A 132 24.84 6.41 -7.22
N LYS A 133 25.99 6.95 -7.57
CA LYS A 133 26.16 7.80 -8.74
C LYS A 133 26.53 6.95 -9.94
N LEU A 134 25.59 6.75 -10.85
CA LEU A 134 25.84 6.09 -12.13
C LEU A 134 26.12 7.12 -13.20
N THR A 135 27.20 6.88 -13.94
CA THR A 135 27.49 7.64 -15.15
C THR A 135 26.76 7.03 -16.36
N PRO A 136 26.42 7.83 -17.37
CA PRO A 136 25.86 7.29 -18.62
C PRO A 136 26.76 6.24 -19.29
N SER A 137 28.07 6.32 -19.08
CA SER A 137 29.04 5.34 -19.59
C SER A 137 28.88 3.97 -18.94
N GLU A 138 28.62 3.90 -17.61
CA GLU A 138 28.38 2.63 -16.90
C GLU A 138 27.14 1.93 -17.40
N VAL A 139 26.04 2.67 -17.58
CA VAL A 139 24.79 2.12 -18.13
C VAL A 139 24.99 1.60 -19.55
N ARG A 140 25.66 2.34 -20.42
CA ARG A 140 25.98 1.91 -21.78
C ARG A 140 26.91 0.69 -21.80
N LYS A 141 27.91 0.65 -20.90
CA LYS A 141 28.82 -0.50 -20.77
C LYS A 141 28.05 -1.75 -20.37
N TYR A 142 27.16 -1.65 -19.38
CA TYR A 142 26.28 -2.75 -18.97
C TYR A 142 25.46 -3.25 -20.16
N TYR A 143 24.75 -2.34 -20.85
CA TYR A 143 23.93 -2.67 -22.00
C TYR A 143 24.75 -3.40 -23.10
N SER A 144 25.98 -2.92 -23.40
CA SER A 144 26.85 -3.53 -24.42
C SER A 144 27.35 -4.92 -24.05
N GLN A 145 27.37 -5.28 -22.79
CA GLN A 145 27.76 -6.61 -22.30
C GLN A 145 26.64 -7.65 -22.35
N LEU A 146 25.39 -7.22 -22.48
CA LEU A 146 24.25 -8.12 -22.56
C LEU A 146 24.14 -8.74 -23.96
N SER A 147 23.90 -10.05 -24.01
CA SER A 147 23.47 -10.69 -25.25
C SER A 147 22.06 -10.21 -25.62
N LYS A 148 21.68 -10.29 -26.89
CA LYS A 148 20.33 -9.90 -27.33
C LYS A 148 19.22 -10.64 -26.57
N ASP A 149 19.45 -11.89 -26.22
CA ASP A 149 18.47 -12.71 -25.49
C ASP A 149 18.38 -12.33 -24.01
N SER A 150 19.47 -11.82 -23.45
CA SER A 150 19.57 -11.37 -22.05
C SER A 150 19.10 -9.93 -21.84
N LEU A 151 18.76 -9.20 -22.91
CA LEU A 151 18.20 -7.86 -22.78
C LEU A 151 16.85 -7.91 -22.03
N PRO A 152 16.62 -7.01 -21.06
CA PRO A 152 15.35 -6.92 -20.36
C PRO A 152 14.18 -6.75 -21.34
N ASN A 153 13.06 -7.38 -21.06
CA ASN A 153 11.81 -7.09 -21.75
C ASN A 153 11.17 -5.86 -21.12
N ILE A 154 10.93 -4.85 -21.94
CA ILE A 154 10.13 -3.68 -21.54
C ILE A 154 8.67 -4.02 -21.86
N PRO A 155 7.76 -3.98 -20.86
CA PRO A 155 6.36 -4.30 -21.10
C PRO A 155 5.68 -3.22 -21.96
N THR A 156 4.55 -3.57 -22.55
CA THR A 156 3.72 -2.59 -23.26
C THR A 156 3.26 -1.49 -22.31
N THR A 157 3.55 -0.24 -22.67
CA THR A 157 3.06 0.94 -21.95
C THR A 157 2.14 1.78 -22.82
N VAL A 158 1.18 2.44 -22.17
CA VAL A 158 0.21 3.31 -22.84
C VAL A 158 0.08 4.64 -22.12
N GLU A 159 -0.24 5.70 -22.88
CA GLU A 159 -0.71 6.98 -22.35
C GLU A 159 -2.18 7.14 -22.71
N VAL A 160 -3.00 7.41 -21.71
CA VAL A 160 -4.46 7.48 -21.83
C VAL A 160 -4.95 8.86 -21.38
N GLN A 161 -5.85 9.43 -22.18
CA GLN A 161 -6.63 10.60 -21.79
C GLN A 161 -8.05 10.14 -21.46
N ILE A 162 -8.67 10.78 -20.45
CA ILE A 162 -10.02 10.44 -19.99
C ILE A 162 -10.88 11.69 -19.87
N ILE A 163 -12.16 11.57 -20.21
CA ILE A 163 -13.22 12.52 -19.87
C ILE A 163 -14.25 11.75 -19.07
N THR A 164 -14.60 12.26 -17.90
CA THR A 164 -15.66 11.69 -17.07
C THR A 164 -16.83 12.64 -16.95
N MET A 165 -18.02 12.08 -16.77
CA MET A 165 -19.24 12.81 -16.47
C MET A 165 -19.97 12.14 -15.32
N GLU A 166 -20.29 12.90 -14.27
CA GLU A 166 -21.09 12.39 -13.15
C GLU A 166 -22.58 12.45 -13.53
N PRO A 167 -23.35 11.36 -13.31
CA PRO A 167 -24.80 11.41 -13.39
C PRO A 167 -25.36 12.44 -12.41
N LYS A 168 -26.45 13.11 -12.77
CA LYS A 168 -27.12 14.05 -11.86
C LYS A 168 -27.86 13.26 -10.79
N ILE A 169 -27.62 13.60 -9.55
CA ILE A 169 -28.33 13.01 -8.41
C ILE A 169 -29.65 13.74 -8.25
N PRO A 170 -30.81 13.04 -8.27
CA PRO A 170 -32.11 13.65 -8.03
C PRO A 170 -32.21 14.29 -6.63
N PHE A 171 -32.96 15.38 -6.54
CA PHE A 171 -33.20 16.04 -5.25
C PHE A 171 -33.89 15.12 -4.25
N GLU A 172 -34.80 14.29 -4.74
CA GLU A 172 -35.55 13.31 -3.94
C GLU A 172 -34.61 12.30 -3.26
N GLU A 173 -33.57 11.84 -3.95
CA GLU A 173 -32.57 10.93 -3.39
C GLU A 173 -31.75 11.62 -2.29
N THR A 174 -31.30 12.82 -2.52
CA THR A 174 -30.56 13.58 -1.52
C THR A 174 -31.38 13.91 -0.29
N ASP A 175 -32.67 14.20 -0.48
CA ASP A 175 -33.60 14.49 0.62
C ASP A 175 -33.94 13.24 1.43
N ALA A 176 -34.12 12.10 0.76
CA ALA A 176 -34.33 10.80 1.40
C ALA A 176 -33.13 10.40 2.28
N ILE A 177 -31.90 10.59 1.79
CA ILE A 177 -30.69 10.34 2.58
C ILE A 177 -30.61 11.25 3.81
N LYS A 178 -30.87 12.54 3.63
CA LYS A 178 -30.87 13.51 4.74
C LYS A 178 -31.95 13.16 5.77
N ALA A 179 -33.13 12.77 5.32
CA ALA A 179 -34.23 12.32 6.20
C ALA A 179 -33.81 11.07 6.99
N ARG A 180 -33.17 10.10 6.35
CA ARG A 180 -32.68 8.89 7.01
C ARG A 180 -31.57 9.18 8.03
N LEU A 181 -30.64 10.07 7.74
CA LEU A 181 -29.61 10.49 8.70
C LEU A 181 -30.21 11.25 9.90
N ARG A 182 -31.24 12.10 9.68
CA ARG A 182 -31.98 12.72 10.79
C ARG A 182 -32.66 11.67 11.68
N GLN A 183 -33.31 10.68 11.07
CA GLN A 183 -33.90 9.57 11.81
C GLN A 183 -32.86 8.82 12.63
N PHE A 184 -31.67 8.52 12.08
CA PHE A 184 -30.60 7.91 12.85
C PHE A 184 -30.16 8.79 14.03
N THR A 185 -30.05 10.09 13.82
CA THR A 185 -29.74 11.04 14.89
C THR A 185 -30.78 11.01 16.00
N ASP A 186 -32.08 10.97 15.67
CA ASP A 186 -33.20 10.91 16.62
C ASP A 186 -33.22 9.57 17.37
N ASP A 187 -33.02 8.46 16.66
CA ASP A 187 -32.98 7.12 17.25
C ASP A 187 -31.80 6.96 18.22
N ILE A 188 -30.65 7.58 17.93
CA ILE A 188 -29.48 7.57 18.83
C ILE A 188 -29.74 8.48 20.05
N ASN A 189 -30.22 9.68 19.83
CA ASN A 189 -30.48 10.66 20.89
C ASN A 189 -31.57 10.17 21.88
N SER A 190 -32.54 9.38 21.39
CA SER A 190 -33.56 8.74 22.22
C SER A 190 -33.07 7.49 22.94
N GLY A 191 -31.83 7.02 22.66
CA GLY A 191 -31.29 5.78 23.23
C GLY A 191 -31.87 4.49 22.66
N LYS A 192 -32.63 4.56 21.54
CA LYS A 192 -33.21 3.40 20.87
C LYS A 192 -32.13 2.52 20.23
N TYR A 193 -31.08 3.13 19.67
CA TYR A 193 -29.92 2.45 19.09
C TYR A 193 -28.63 3.16 19.48
N GLU A 194 -27.56 2.38 19.64
CA GLU A 194 -26.22 2.90 19.75
C GLU A 194 -25.70 3.36 18.37
N PHE A 195 -24.93 4.43 18.35
CA PHE A 195 -24.30 4.94 17.11
C PHE A 195 -23.52 3.84 16.39
N SER A 196 -22.71 3.08 17.12
CA SER A 196 -21.89 1.99 16.59
C SER A 196 -22.71 0.89 15.92
N THR A 197 -23.90 0.61 16.42
CA THR A 197 -24.84 -0.37 15.85
C THR A 197 -25.35 0.11 14.50
N LEU A 198 -25.84 1.36 14.42
CA LEU A 198 -26.31 1.92 13.16
C LEU A 198 -25.18 2.09 12.14
N ALA A 199 -23.98 2.44 12.59
CA ALA A 199 -22.81 2.53 11.71
C ALA A 199 -22.48 1.16 11.08
N ARG A 200 -22.47 0.08 11.85
CA ARG A 200 -22.24 -1.29 11.35
C ARG A 200 -23.29 -1.75 10.36
N LEU A 201 -24.55 -1.37 10.58
CA LEU A 201 -25.67 -1.83 9.76
C LEU A 201 -25.85 -1.02 8.48
N TYR A 202 -25.57 0.27 8.52
CA TYR A 202 -26.01 1.20 7.47
C TYR A 202 -24.93 2.10 6.91
N SER A 203 -23.77 2.23 7.54
CA SER A 203 -22.72 3.08 6.99
C SER A 203 -22.15 2.48 5.70
N GLU A 204 -22.07 3.29 4.67
CA GLU A 204 -21.49 2.95 3.35
C GLU A 204 -20.00 3.30 3.26
N ASP A 205 -19.35 3.46 4.41
CA ASP A 205 -17.89 3.41 4.57
C ASP A 205 -17.49 2.05 5.17
N PRO A 206 -17.11 1.05 4.36
CA PRO A 206 -16.89 -0.31 4.82
C PRO A 206 -15.73 -0.43 5.81
N GLU A 207 -14.75 0.47 5.74
CA GLU A 207 -13.58 0.43 6.62
C GLU A 207 -13.95 0.83 8.06
N SER A 208 -14.68 1.92 8.24
CA SER A 208 -15.11 2.34 9.58
C SER A 208 -16.36 1.61 10.06
N ALA A 209 -17.26 1.19 9.18
CA ALA A 209 -18.49 0.47 9.53
C ALA A 209 -18.21 -0.77 10.39
N LYS A 210 -17.21 -1.58 10.02
CA LYS A 210 -16.77 -2.78 10.79
C LYS A 210 -16.41 -2.44 12.23
N ARG A 211 -15.90 -1.22 12.47
CA ARG A 211 -15.51 -0.68 13.77
C ARG A 211 -16.59 0.17 14.43
N GLY A 212 -17.84 0.08 13.95
CA GLY A 212 -18.94 0.92 14.45
C GLY A 212 -18.82 2.38 14.09
N GLY A 213 -18.20 2.67 12.93
CA GLY A 213 -17.99 4.01 12.38
C GLY A 213 -16.72 4.71 12.87
N GLU A 214 -15.90 4.08 13.72
CA GLU A 214 -14.72 4.68 14.35
C GLU A 214 -13.58 4.85 13.35
N LEU A 215 -13.00 6.08 13.33
CA LEU A 215 -11.90 6.47 12.43
C LEU A 215 -10.51 6.36 13.11
N GLY A 216 -10.46 6.28 14.45
CA GLY A 216 -9.20 6.38 15.20
C GLY A 216 -8.73 7.84 15.34
N PHE A 217 -7.55 8.04 15.95
CA PHE A 217 -7.00 9.38 16.16
C PHE A 217 -6.40 9.96 14.88
N LEU A 218 -7.06 10.97 14.33
CA LEU A 218 -6.66 11.67 13.11
C LEU A 218 -6.40 13.15 13.37
N GLY A 219 -5.41 13.70 12.67
CA GLY A 219 -5.16 15.14 12.62
C GLY A 219 -6.11 15.85 11.65
N LYS A 220 -6.22 17.18 11.77
CA LYS A 220 -7.14 17.98 10.95
C LYS A 220 -6.85 17.85 9.45
N THR A 221 -5.59 17.74 9.07
CA THR A 221 -5.13 17.63 7.67
C THR A 221 -5.36 16.25 7.04
N SER A 222 -5.65 15.23 7.86
CA SER A 222 -5.96 13.87 7.38
C SER A 222 -7.44 13.66 7.06
N LEU A 223 -8.26 14.70 7.22
CA LEU A 223 -9.70 14.68 6.99
C LEU A 223 -10.07 15.71 5.93
N LEU A 224 -11.15 15.45 5.19
CA LEU A 224 -11.69 16.46 4.28
C LEU A 224 -12.07 17.74 5.04
N PRO A 225 -11.84 18.93 4.48
CA PRO A 225 -12.05 20.20 5.18
C PRO A 225 -13.46 20.36 5.77
N GLU A 226 -14.50 19.95 5.06
CA GLU A 226 -15.90 20.03 5.47
C GLU A 226 -16.15 19.11 6.68
N PHE A 227 -15.63 17.89 6.64
CA PHE A 227 -15.71 16.92 7.73
C PHE A 227 -14.90 17.39 8.94
N ALA A 228 -13.64 17.79 8.72
CA ALA A 228 -12.74 18.25 9.75
C ALA A 228 -13.29 19.45 10.52
N ASN A 229 -13.84 20.43 9.81
CA ASN A 229 -14.41 21.63 10.43
C ASN A 229 -15.55 21.30 11.40
N VAL A 230 -16.40 20.33 11.07
CA VAL A 230 -17.49 19.91 11.98
C VAL A 230 -16.94 19.02 13.10
N ALA A 231 -16.14 18.01 12.78
CA ALA A 231 -15.62 17.05 13.74
C ALA A 231 -14.79 17.72 14.86
N PHE A 232 -13.88 18.64 14.51
CA PHE A 232 -13.04 19.36 15.47
C PHE A 232 -13.83 20.39 16.30
N ASN A 233 -15.02 20.83 15.87
CA ASN A 233 -15.89 21.70 16.64
C ASN A 233 -16.80 20.98 17.62
N LEU A 234 -16.91 19.64 17.53
CA LEU A 234 -17.65 18.85 18.50
C LEU A 234 -16.97 18.93 19.88
N LYS A 235 -17.74 19.19 20.93
CA LYS A 235 -17.25 19.30 22.32
C LYS A 235 -17.81 18.22 23.23
N ASP A 236 -18.99 17.69 22.91
CA ASP A 236 -19.75 16.74 23.71
C ASP A 236 -19.82 15.38 23.02
N PRO A 237 -19.25 14.32 23.61
CA PRO A 237 -19.31 12.97 23.03
C PRO A 237 -20.72 12.39 22.90
N LYS A 238 -21.69 12.95 23.63
CA LYS A 238 -23.08 12.52 23.55
C LYS A 238 -23.86 13.15 22.40
N LYS A 239 -23.35 14.24 21.83
CA LYS A 239 -24.01 14.96 20.74
C LYS A 239 -23.53 14.48 19.38
N ILE A 240 -24.51 14.35 18.48
CA ILE A 240 -24.26 14.04 17.07
C ILE A 240 -24.20 15.35 16.31
N SER A 241 -23.33 15.41 15.30
CA SER A 241 -23.20 16.58 14.42
C SER A 241 -24.47 16.83 13.60
N GLN A 242 -24.61 18.03 13.08
CA GLN A 242 -25.44 18.26 11.89
C GLN A 242 -24.92 17.38 10.73
N ILE A 243 -25.79 17.18 9.71
CA ILE A 243 -25.41 16.47 8.49
C ILE A 243 -24.30 17.25 7.77
N VAL A 244 -23.21 16.55 7.47
CA VAL A 244 -22.06 17.11 6.73
C VAL A 244 -22.06 16.52 5.33
N GLN A 245 -22.00 17.36 4.32
CA GLN A 245 -21.84 16.94 2.94
C GLN A 245 -20.36 17.02 2.57
N THR A 246 -19.83 15.93 1.99
CA THR A 246 -18.49 15.86 1.41
C THR A 246 -18.57 15.30 0.00
N GLU A 247 -17.45 15.21 -0.68
CA GLU A 247 -17.40 14.55 -1.99
C GLU A 247 -17.73 13.05 -1.94
N TYR A 248 -17.63 12.40 -0.75
CA TYR A 248 -17.99 10.98 -0.58
C TYR A 248 -19.48 10.76 -0.27
N GLY A 249 -20.22 11.79 0.11
CA GLY A 249 -21.65 11.68 0.45
C GLY A 249 -22.04 12.52 1.66
N TYR A 250 -23.02 12.02 2.42
CA TYR A 250 -23.59 12.70 3.58
C TYR A 250 -23.23 11.95 4.86
N HIS A 251 -22.76 12.69 5.86
CA HIS A 251 -22.26 12.13 7.11
C HIS A 251 -22.99 12.71 8.31
N ILE A 252 -23.12 11.89 9.36
CA ILE A 252 -23.27 12.35 10.75
C ILE A 252 -22.08 11.87 11.54
N ILE A 253 -21.62 12.68 12.49
CA ILE A 253 -20.36 12.48 13.21
C ILE A 253 -20.65 12.55 14.71
N GLN A 254 -20.02 11.66 15.48
CA GLN A 254 -20.01 11.67 16.93
C GLN A 254 -18.56 11.68 17.44
N LEU A 255 -18.28 12.57 18.39
CA LEU A 255 -17.00 12.61 19.07
C LEU A 255 -16.84 11.40 19.98
N ILE A 256 -15.66 10.79 20.00
CA ILE A 256 -15.25 9.81 21.00
C ILE A 256 -14.29 10.49 21.98
N GLU A 257 -13.18 11.02 21.49
CA GLU A 257 -12.13 11.60 22.33
C GLU A 257 -11.31 12.64 21.55
N LYS A 258 -10.77 13.64 22.27
CA LYS A 258 -9.76 14.56 21.73
C LYS A 258 -8.45 14.43 22.50
N ARG A 259 -7.34 14.40 21.77
CA ARG A 259 -5.97 14.39 22.35
C ARG A 259 -5.11 15.41 21.61
N GLY A 260 -4.90 16.57 22.24
CA GLY A 260 -4.13 17.65 21.64
C GLY A 260 -4.75 18.10 20.29
N ASP A 261 -3.98 17.99 19.22
CA ASP A 261 -4.34 18.32 17.85
C ASP A 261 -5.01 17.17 17.06
N ARG A 262 -5.30 16.05 17.73
CA ARG A 262 -5.94 14.87 17.13
C ARG A 262 -7.31 14.62 17.72
N ILE A 263 -8.19 14.06 16.88
CA ILE A 263 -9.54 13.69 17.25
C ILE A 263 -9.79 12.22 16.91
N ASN A 264 -10.40 11.50 17.84
CA ASN A 264 -11.05 10.22 17.56
C ASN A 264 -12.55 10.46 17.49
N CYS A 265 -13.16 10.14 16.36
CA CYS A 265 -14.58 10.25 16.14
C CYS A 265 -15.10 9.04 15.37
N ARG A 266 -16.41 8.87 15.38
CA ARG A 266 -17.11 7.89 14.55
C ARG A 266 -18.09 8.59 13.63
N HIS A 267 -18.36 8.00 12.47
CA HIS A 267 -19.30 8.55 11.51
C HIS A 267 -20.20 7.48 10.90
N ILE A 268 -21.32 7.92 10.34
CA ILE A 268 -22.16 7.14 9.44
C ILE A 268 -22.17 7.90 8.12
N LEU A 269 -21.76 7.22 7.07
CA LEU A 269 -21.77 7.74 5.70
C LEU A 269 -22.93 7.10 4.93
N LEU A 270 -23.74 7.91 4.27
CA LEU A 270 -24.67 7.47 3.23
C LEU A 270 -24.33 8.16 1.91
N LYS A 271 -24.27 7.37 0.84
CA LYS A 271 -23.96 7.83 -0.51
C LYS A 271 -25.24 7.94 -1.33
N PRO A 272 -25.45 9.04 -2.10
CA PRO A 272 -26.56 9.09 -3.04
C PRO A 272 -26.39 8.02 -4.10
N LYS A 273 -27.47 7.29 -4.37
CA LYS A 273 -27.50 6.27 -5.42
C LYS A 273 -27.93 6.89 -6.73
N VAL A 274 -27.27 6.50 -7.78
CA VAL A 274 -27.63 6.86 -9.14
C VAL A 274 -28.62 5.81 -9.62
N SER A 275 -29.79 6.23 -10.14
CA SER A 275 -30.71 5.28 -10.76
C SER A 275 -30.35 5.07 -12.23
N ASP A 276 -30.84 3.97 -12.81
CA ASP A 276 -30.63 3.63 -14.23
C ASP A 276 -31.07 4.78 -15.17
N LYS A 277 -32.06 5.56 -14.76
CA LYS A 277 -32.55 6.72 -15.53
C LYS A 277 -31.48 7.81 -15.65
N GLU A 278 -30.94 8.25 -14.53
CA GLU A 278 -29.91 9.31 -14.48
C GLU A 278 -28.63 8.84 -15.16
N LEU A 279 -28.28 7.54 -15.00
CA LEU A 279 -27.14 6.95 -15.65
C LEU A 279 -27.33 6.94 -17.19
N ASN A 280 -28.50 6.53 -17.68
CA ASN A 280 -28.83 6.53 -19.11
C ASN A 280 -28.87 7.95 -19.69
N GLU A 281 -29.40 8.94 -18.96
CA GLU A 281 -29.34 10.34 -19.37
C GLU A 281 -27.88 10.84 -19.45
N CYS A 282 -27.04 10.47 -18.50
CA CYS A 282 -25.61 10.79 -18.52
C CYS A 282 -24.91 10.12 -19.71
N MET A 283 -25.22 8.85 -19.97
CA MET A 283 -24.71 8.07 -21.12
C MET A 283 -25.07 8.76 -22.43
N THR A 284 -26.34 9.16 -22.61
CA THR A 284 -26.82 9.87 -23.81
C THR A 284 -26.08 11.20 -24.05
N ARG A 285 -25.79 11.94 -22.97
CA ARG A 285 -25.01 13.18 -23.05
C ARG A 285 -23.56 12.89 -23.45
N MET A 286 -22.99 11.81 -22.94
CA MET A 286 -21.63 11.39 -23.28
C MET A 286 -21.55 10.86 -24.72
N ASP A 287 -22.59 10.17 -25.20
CA ASP A 287 -22.71 9.76 -26.62
C ASP A 287 -22.74 10.97 -27.55
N SER A 288 -23.46 12.03 -27.18
CA SER A 288 -23.45 13.28 -27.95
C SER A 288 -22.04 13.89 -28.00
N LEU A 289 -21.34 13.91 -26.88
CA LEU A 289 -19.97 14.38 -26.81
C LEU A 289 -19.02 13.53 -27.66
N TYR A 290 -19.16 12.20 -27.59
CA TYR A 290 -18.40 11.26 -28.43
C TYR A 290 -18.59 11.54 -29.92
N ASN A 291 -19.83 11.77 -30.36
CA ASN A 291 -20.15 12.10 -31.75
C ASN A 291 -19.51 13.42 -32.18
N ASP A 292 -19.52 14.43 -31.32
CA ASP A 292 -18.89 15.73 -31.59
C ASP A 292 -17.37 15.63 -31.68
N LEU A 293 -16.74 14.82 -30.83
CA LEU A 293 -15.30 14.53 -30.87
C LEU A 293 -14.90 13.78 -32.14
N THR A 294 -15.67 12.76 -32.52
CA THR A 294 -15.43 11.99 -33.77
C THR A 294 -15.64 12.84 -35.01
N ALA A 295 -16.61 13.77 -34.97
CA ALA A 295 -16.82 14.76 -36.01
C ALA A 295 -15.77 15.91 -36.00
N LYS A 296 -14.80 15.87 -35.05
CA LYS A 296 -13.72 16.85 -34.90
C LYS A 296 -14.21 18.30 -34.76
N LYS A 297 -15.35 18.49 -34.09
CA LYS A 297 -15.87 19.82 -33.79
C LYS A 297 -14.99 20.59 -32.82
N PHE A 298 -14.31 19.87 -31.94
CA PHE A 298 -13.28 20.30 -31.00
C PHE A 298 -12.35 19.12 -30.64
N THR A 299 -11.25 19.43 -30.00
CA THR A 299 -10.24 18.42 -29.61
C THR A 299 -10.67 17.70 -28.33
N PHE A 300 -10.12 16.50 -28.11
CA PHE A 300 -10.33 15.76 -26.86
C PHE A 300 -9.80 16.55 -25.66
N GLU A 301 -8.69 17.25 -25.82
CA GLU A 301 -8.03 18.08 -24.81
C GLU A 301 -8.90 19.28 -24.38
N GLU A 302 -9.55 19.94 -25.35
CA GLU A 302 -10.51 21.00 -25.07
C GLU A 302 -11.71 20.46 -24.32
N ALA A 303 -12.30 19.36 -24.79
CA ALA A 303 -13.43 18.73 -24.11
C ALA A 303 -13.07 18.28 -22.69
N ALA A 304 -11.92 17.67 -22.49
CA ALA A 304 -11.45 17.28 -21.16
C ALA A 304 -11.35 18.49 -20.22
N THR A 305 -10.79 19.59 -20.70
CA THR A 305 -10.60 20.80 -19.90
C THR A 305 -11.91 21.46 -19.48
N PHE A 306 -12.92 21.49 -20.36
CA PHE A 306 -14.15 22.22 -20.10
C PHE A 306 -15.32 21.38 -19.60
N ILE A 307 -15.34 20.08 -19.91
CA ILE A 307 -16.49 19.19 -19.68
C ILE A 307 -16.23 18.15 -18.61
N SER A 308 -14.98 17.64 -18.48
CA SER A 308 -14.68 16.55 -17.55
C SER A 308 -15.00 16.90 -16.10
N ALA A 309 -15.70 16.01 -15.42
CA ALA A 309 -15.99 16.13 -14.00
C ALA A 309 -14.76 15.81 -13.12
N ASP A 310 -13.82 15.01 -13.63
CA ASP A 310 -12.60 14.68 -12.93
C ASP A 310 -11.63 15.87 -12.93
N LYS A 311 -11.40 16.42 -11.74
CA LYS A 311 -10.56 17.62 -11.56
C LYS A 311 -9.08 17.35 -11.78
N ASP A 312 -8.62 16.16 -11.49
CA ASP A 312 -7.21 15.80 -11.52
C ASP A 312 -6.72 15.68 -12.97
N THR A 313 -7.42 14.93 -13.80
CA THR A 313 -7.10 14.81 -15.23
C THR A 313 -7.51 16.01 -16.03
N ARG A 314 -8.62 16.70 -15.67
CA ARG A 314 -9.11 17.90 -16.36
C ARG A 314 -8.05 18.99 -16.48
N ASN A 315 -7.33 19.26 -15.38
CA ASN A 315 -6.26 20.27 -15.36
C ASN A 315 -5.05 19.86 -16.20
N ASN A 316 -4.93 18.57 -16.52
CA ASN A 316 -3.90 17.98 -17.37
C ASN A 316 -4.45 17.59 -18.76
N LYS A 317 -5.47 18.31 -19.27
CA LYS A 317 -6.07 18.06 -20.59
C LYS A 317 -6.58 16.63 -20.78
N GLY A 318 -7.09 16.04 -19.71
CA GLY A 318 -7.57 14.68 -19.66
C GLY A 318 -6.49 13.61 -19.46
N LEU A 319 -5.20 13.96 -19.50
CA LEU A 319 -4.09 12.99 -19.40
C LEU A 319 -4.01 12.39 -18.00
N MET A 320 -4.09 11.08 -17.92
CA MET A 320 -3.93 10.32 -16.69
C MET A 320 -2.46 10.28 -16.28
N VAL A 321 -2.21 10.23 -14.97
CA VAL A 321 -0.86 10.10 -14.38
C VAL A 321 -0.85 8.89 -13.47
N ASN A 322 0.17 8.06 -13.58
CA ASN A 322 0.34 6.85 -12.78
C ASN A 322 0.68 7.22 -11.34
N GLN A 323 -0.20 6.85 -10.42
CA GLN A 323 -0.05 7.10 -8.98
C GLN A 323 0.47 5.86 -8.21
N ASN A 324 0.77 4.76 -8.90
CA ASN A 324 1.30 3.56 -8.27
C ASN A 324 2.76 3.79 -7.84
N PHE A 325 3.01 3.89 -6.54
CA PHE A 325 4.35 4.09 -5.98
C PHE A 325 5.32 2.92 -6.21
N GLU A 326 4.79 1.75 -6.53
CA GLU A 326 5.61 0.55 -6.84
C GLU A 326 5.98 0.48 -8.31
N SER A 327 5.40 1.34 -9.15
CA SER A 327 5.65 1.37 -10.58
C SER A 327 6.91 2.17 -10.92
N ASP A 328 7.72 1.66 -11.84
CA ASP A 328 8.81 2.41 -12.46
C ASP A 328 8.30 3.65 -13.23
N ASN A 329 7.01 3.66 -13.58
CA ASN A 329 6.33 4.76 -14.26
C ASN A 329 5.59 5.71 -13.29
N HIS A 330 5.81 5.60 -11.97
CA HIS A 330 5.18 6.49 -10.99
C HIS A 330 5.36 7.96 -11.35
N SER A 331 4.31 8.75 -11.19
CA SER A 331 4.26 10.19 -11.50
C SER A 331 4.51 10.53 -12.99
N THR A 332 4.41 9.55 -13.89
CA THR A 332 4.46 9.76 -15.34
C THR A 332 3.09 9.44 -15.97
N PRO A 333 2.84 9.85 -17.23
CA PRO A 333 1.61 9.47 -17.94
C PRO A 333 1.63 8.04 -18.49
N LYS A 334 2.67 7.28 -18.26
CA LYS A 334 2.84 5.91 -18.75
C LYS A 334 2.24 4.92 -17.79
N PHE A 335 1.48 3.99 -18.31
CA PHE A 335 0.88 2.87 -17.58
C PHE A 335 1.23 1.55 -18.26
N GLU A 336 1.63 0.57 -17.50
CA GLU A 336 1.48 -0.81 -17.96
C GLU A 336 0.00 -1.19 -18.00
N MET A 337 -0.37 -2.16 -18.82
CA MET A 337 -1.78 -2.53 -18.96
C MET A 337 -2.41 -3.02 -17.64
N SER A 338 -1.62 -3.63 -16.78
CA SER A 338 -2.01 -4.11 -15.44
C SER A 338 -2.24 -2.99 -14.42
N GLU A 339 -1.71 -1.81 -14.68
CA GLU A 339 -1.80 -0.64 -13.77
C GLU A 339 -3.02 0.24 -14.06
N LEU A 340 -3.67 0.03 -15.21
CA LEU A 340 -4.89 0.76 -15.55
C LEU A 340 -6.10 0.21 -14.77
N PRO A 341 -7.06 1.06 -14.37
CA PRO A 341 -8.38 0.59 -13.94
C PRO A 341 -8.96 -0.41 -14.94
N GLN A 342 -9.57 -1.49 -14.43
CA GLN A 342 -9.98 -2.63 -15.24
C GLN A 342 -10.87 -2.24 -16.43
N GLU A 343 -11.80 -1.32 -16.24
CA GLU A 343 -12.71 -0.85 -17.27
C GLU A 343 -11.96 -0.10 -18.37
N ILE A 344 -11.03 0.76 -18.00
CA ILE A 344 -10.17 1.50 -18.94
C ILE A 344 -9.25 0.53 -19.68
N GLY A 345 -8.61 -0.40 -18.98
CA GLY A 345 -7.73 -1.40 -19.58
C GLY A 345 -8.43 -2.23 -20.65
N LYS A 346 -9.69 -2.66 -20.40
CA LYS A 346 -10.51 -3.38 -21.38
C LYS A 346 -10.75 -2.59 -22.66
N MET A 347 -11.02 -1.27 -22.54
CA MET A 347 -11.22 -0.41 -23.69
C MET A 347 -9.92 -0.21 -24.46
N VAL A 348 -8.87 0.18 -23.77
CA VAL A 348 -7.56 0.52 -24.37
C VAL A 348 -6.90 -0.68 -25.04
N TYR A 349 -7.16 -1.89 -24.57
CA TYR A 349 -6.55 -3.13 -25.11
C TYR A 349 -6.77 -3.29 -26.63
N THR A 350 -7.96 -2.95 -27.12
CA THR A 350 -8.36 -3.10 -28.53
C THR A 350 -8.19 -1.82 -29.37
N MET A 351 -7.82 -0.68 -28.74
CA MET A 351 -7.74 0.61 -29.42
C MET A 351 -6.40 0.79 -30.13
N GLN A 352 -6.42 1.56 -31.22
CA GLN A 352 -5.22 2.09 -31.88
C GLN A 352 -4.92 3.50 -31.36
N VAL A 353 -3.66 3.93 -31.52
CA VAL A 353 -3.25 5.29 -31.11
C VAL A 353 -4.09 6.35 -31.85
N GLY A 354 -4.71 7.21 -31.10
CA GLY A 354 -5.61 8.24 -31.59
C GLY A 354 -7.09 7.89 -31.50
N ASP A 355 -7.44 6.60 -31.28
CA ASP A 355 -8.83 6.17 -31.13
C ASP A 355 -9.47 6.74 -29.86
N ILE A 356 -10.76 6.99 -29.94
CA ILE A 356 -11.62 7.40 -28.83
C ILE A 356 -12.62 6.27 -28.58
N SER A 357 -12.75 5.82 -27.33
CA SER A 357 -13.71 4.79 -26.95
C SER A 357 -15.15 5.28 -27.06
N LYS A 358 -16.09 4.37 -27.22
CA LYS A 358 -17.49 4.65 -26.90
C LYS A 358 -17.64 4.94 -25.43
N PRO A 359 -18.69 5.66 -25.01
CA PRO A 359 -19.01 5.83 -23.60
C PRO A 359 -19.18 4.51 -22.87
N PHE A 360 -18.68 4.44 -21.66
CA PHE A 360 -18.82 3.30 -20.76
C PHE A 360 -18.94 3.77 -19.31
N THR A 361 -19.50 2.93 -18.46
CA THR A 361 -19.60 3.20 -17.02
C THR A 361 -18.38 2.64 -16.29
N MET A 362 -17.93 3.34 -15.28
CA MET A 362 -16.88 2.89 -14.37
C MET A 362 -17.08 3.48 -12.97
N ILE A 363 -16.42 2.87 -12.00
CA ILE A 363 -16.32 3.43 -10.66
C ILE A 363 -15.00 4.18 -10.57
N ASN A 364 -15.06 5.47 -10.24
CA ASN A 364 -13.86 6.30 -10.09
C ASN A 364 -13.16 6.05 -8.73
N GLU A 365 -12.00 6.65 -8.50
CA GLU A 365 -11.23 6.55 -7.25
C GLU A 365 -12.02 7.01 -6.01
N LYS A 366 -13.03 7.87 -6.19
CA LYS A 366 -13.93 8.35 -5.14
C LYS A 366 -15.12 7.42 -4.88
N GLN A 367 -15.07 6.20 -5.45
CA GLN A 367 -16.13 5.20 -5.33
C GLN A 367 -17.49 5.69 -5.85
N LYS A 368 -17.49 6.58 -6.87
CA LYS A 368 -18.67 7.04 -7.56
C LYS A 368 -18.78 6.40 -8.92
N GLU A 369 -20.01 6.03 -9.30
CA GLU A 369 -20.32 5.62 -10.65
C GLU A 369 -20.33 6.83 -11.60
N VAL A 370 -19.53 6.75 -12.65
CA VAL A 370 -19.37 7.79 -13.66
C VAL A 370 -19.45 7.21 -15.06
N VAL A 371 -19.82 8.02 -16.03
CA VAL A 371 -19.70 7.71 -17.44
C VAL A 371 -18.40 8.30 -17.96
N ALA A 372 -17.63 7.50 -18.67
CA ALA A 372 -16.32 7.89 -19.18
C ALA A 372 -16.19 7.60 -20.68
N ILE A 373 -15.35 8.38 -21.34
CA ILE A 373 -14.73 8.10 -22.63
C ILE A 373 -13.22 8.25 -22.48
N VAL A 374 -12.49 7.40 -23.16
CA VAL A 374 -11.02 7.46 -23.15
C VAL A 374 -10.48 7.59 -24.56
N LYS A 375 -9.32 8.23 -24.67
CA LYS A 375 -8.53 8.31 -25.91
C LYS A 375 -7.17 7.69 -25.65
N LEU A 376 -6.78 6.76 -26.52
CA LEU A 376 -5.43 6.20 -26.52
C LEU A 376 -4.48 7.22 -27.16
N LYS A 377 -3.69 7.90 -26.35
CA LYS A 377 -2.79 8.95 -26.80
C LYS A 377 -1.48 8.40 -27.38
N ALA A 378 -0.92 7.40 -26.71
CA ALA A 378 0.31 6.75 -27.15
C ALA A 378 0.32 5.28 -26.70
N ARG A 379 1.04 4.45 -27.46
CA ARG A 379 1.32 3.05 -27.12
C ARG A 379 2.75 2.73 -27.54
N VAL A 380 3.48 2.12 -26.63
CA VAL A 380 4.78 1.52 -26.91
C VAL A 380 4.61 0.03 -26.65
N ASP A 381 4.70 -0.78 -27.68
CA ASP A 381 4.53 -2.22 -27.55
C ASP A 381 5.73 -2.86 -26.85
N GLN A 382 5.49 -4.06 -26.27
CA GLN A 382 6.53 -4.83 -25.63
C GLN A 382 7.73 -5.05 -26.58
N HIS A 383 8.92 -4.77 -26.08
CA HIS A 383 10.15 -4.89 -26.84
C HIS A 383 11.34 -5.24 -25.94
N LYS A 384 12.44 -5.64 -26.55
CA LYS A 384 13.74 -5.73 -25.84
C LYS A 384 14.28 -4.35 -25.62
N ALA A 385 14.75 -4.09 -24.36
CA ALA A 385 15.27 -2.79 -23.98
C ALA A 385 16.31 -2.26 -24.99
N ASN A 386 16.17 -0.99 -25.33
CA ASN A 386 17.15 -0.28 -26.13
C ASN A 386 17.68 0.94 -25.36
N ILE A 387 18.94 1.28 -25.59
CA ILE A 387 19.64 2.31 -24.81
C ILE A 387 19.09 3.73 -25.05
N SER A 388 18.41 3.98 -26.15
CA SER A 388 17.90 5.30 -26.50
C SER A 388 16.59 5.62 -25.80
N ASP A 389 15.64 4.67 -25.82
CA ASP A 389 14.28 4.87 -25.38
C ASP A 389 14.08 4.43 -23.93
N ASP A 390 14.85 3.41 -23.49
CA ASP A 390 14.68 2.75 -22.19
C ASP A 390 15.83 3.04 -21.23
N TYR A 391 16.52 4.16 -21.42
CA TYR A 391 17.69 4.51 -20.61
C TYR A 391 17.39 4.53 -19.10
N GLN A 392 16.22 5.01 -18.66
CA GLN A 392 15.87 5.07 -17.24
C GLN A 392 15.64 3.67 -16.66
N ALA A 393 14.93 2.81 -17.37
CA ALA A 393 14.74 1.41 -16.95
C ALA A 393 16.08 0.66 -16.85
N LEU A 394 16.95 0.82 -17.85
CA LEU A 394 18.31 0.26 -17.81
C LEU A 394 19.14 0.84 -16.67
N LYS A 395 19.01 2.14 -16.39
CA LYS A 395 19.69 2.78 -15.28
C LYS A 395 19.22 2.20 -13.93
N SER A 396 17.91 2.02 -13.71
CA SER A 396 17.35 1.40 -12.50
C SER A 396 17.88 -0.03 -12.29
N ILE A 397 17.95 -0.82 -13.37
CA ILE A 397 18.53 -2.18 -13.31
C ILE A 397 20.00 -2.14 -12.89
N VAL A 398 20.79 -1.24 -13.47
CA VAL A 398 22.22 -1.10 -13.13
C VAL A 398 22.39 -0.60 -11.70
N GLU A 399 21.54 0.31 -11.24
CA GLU A 399 21.54 0.79 -9.85
C GLU A 399 21.24 -0.35 -8.86
N SER A 400 20.20 -1.14 -9.13
CA SER A 400 19.83 -2.30 -8.29
C SER A 400 20.97 -3.31 -8.23
N ARG A 401 21.53 -3.67 -9.37
CA ARG A 401 22.68 -4.59 -9.44
C ARG A 401 23.90 -4.07 -8.66
N LYS A 402 24.24 -2.81 -8.84
CA LYS A 402 25.37 -2.19 -8.12
C LYS A 402 25.12 -2.16 -6.61
N ARG A 403 23.88 -1.96 -6.20
CA ARG A 403 23.44 -2.05 -4.79
C ARG A 403 23.65 -3.45 -4.23
N GLU A 404 23.22 -4.46 -4.98
CA GLU A 404 23.40 -5.87 -4.59
C GLU A 404 24.88 -6.24 -4.50
N GLU A 405 25.70 -5.83 -5.47
CA GLU A 405 27.17 -6.06 -5.46
C GLU A 405 27.82 -5.41 -4.24
N LEU A 406 27.49 -4.16 -3.92
CA LEU A 406 28.03 -3.48 -2.74
C LEU A 406 27.65 -4.17 -1.42
N LEU A 407 26.41 -4.61 -1.29
CA LEU A 407 25.96 -5.33 -0.11
C LEU A 407 26.60 -6.71 -0.01
N HIS A 408 26.71 -7.43 -1.13
CA HIS A 408 27.36 -8.71 -1.21
C HIS A 408 28.84 -8.62 -0.77
N ASP A 409 29.58 -7.70 -1.32
CA ASP A 409 31.00 -7.47 -0.97
C ASP A 409 31.17 -7.08 0.50
N TRP A 410 30.24 -6.26 1.02
CA TRP A 410 30.24 -5.87 2.41
C TRP A 410 29.98 -7.09 3.33
N ILE A 411 29.00 -7.96 3.01
CA ILE A 411 28.70 -9.17 3.78
C ILE A 411 29.93 -10.06 3.84
N ILE A 412 30.57 -10.34 2.69
CA ILE A 412 31.79 -11.17 2.63
C ILE A 412 32.91 -10.58 3.50
N LYS A 413 33.10 -9.28 3.44
CA LYS A 413 34.11 -8.58 4.27
C LYS A 413 33.76 -8.66 5.75
N LYS A 414 32.49 -8.46 6.09
CA LYS A 414 32.02 -8.42 7.46
C LYS A 414 32.02 -9.81 8.14
N GLN A 415 31.70 -10.87 7.41
CA GLN A 415 31.86 -12.26 7.89
C GLN A 415 33.26 -12.55 8.42
N LYS A 416 34.31 -12.06 7.72
CA LYS A 416 35.71 -12.27 8.12
C LYS A 416 36.06 -11.56 9.42
N SER A 417 35.47 -10.43 9.70
CA SER A 417 35.80 -9.56 10.86
C SER A 417 34.86 -9.75 12.06
N THR A 418 33.72 -10.42 11.89
CA THR A 418 32.76 -10.67 12.97
C THR A 418 32.95 -12.06 13.53
N TYR A 419 32.78 -12.22 14.86
CA TYR A 419 32.73 -13.54 15.45
C TYR A 419 31.50 -14.29 14.97
N VAL A 420 31.68 -15.46 14.40
CA VAL A 420 30.59 -16.34 13.96
C VAL A 420 30.86 -17.75 14.46
N ARG A 421 29.86 -18.35 15.10
CA ARG A 421 29.88 -19.77 15.53
C ARG A 421 28.59 -20.43 15.03
N ILE A 422 28.72 -21.56 14.39
CA ILE A 422 27.62 -22.41 13.94
C ILE A 422 27.68 -23.74 14.71
N SER A 423 26.57 -24.22 15.23
CA SER A 423 26.48 -25.54 15.89
C SER A 423 26.66 -26.65 14.88
N ASP A 424 27.29 -27.77 15.30
CA ASP A 424 27.77 -28.80 14.37
C ASP A 424 26.69 -29.39 13.47
N GLY A 425 25.46 -29.55 13.97
CA GLY A 425 24.35 -30.07 13.17
C GLY A 425 23.85 -29.12 12.06
N TRP A 426 24.32 -27.86 12.05
CA TRP A 426 23.88 -26.82 11.16
C TRP A 426 24.96 -26.31 10.18
N ARG A 427 26.11 -26.98 10.16
CA ARG A 427 27.22 -26.57 9.28
C ARG A 427 27.14 -27.15 7.88
N ASN A 428 26.35 -28.19 7.69
CA ASN A 428 26.32 -28.95 6.44
C ASN A 428 25.28 -28.41 5.46
N CYS A 429 25.45 -27.13 5.12
CA CYS A 429 24.55 -26.37 4.21
C CYS A 429 25.36 -25.78 3.06
N ASP A 430 24.70 -25.65 1.91
CA ASP A 430 25.22 -24.88 0.78
C ASP A 430 24.83 -23.41 0.98
N PHE A 431 25.66 -22.68 1.72
CA PHE A 431 25.40 -21.29 2.06
C PHE A 431 25.64 -20.37 0.87
N GLN A 432 24.81 -19.35 0.74
CA GLN A 432 24.98 -18.30 -0.26
C GLN A 432 26.32 -17.57 -0.10
N TYR A 433 26.79 -17.43 1.15
CA TYR A 433 28.05 -16.79 1.49
C TYR A 433 28.97 -17.81 2.18
N PRO A 434 29.95 -18.39 1.49
CA PRO A 434 30.76 -19.50 2.03
C PRO A 434 31.65 -19.12 3.23
N GLY A 435 31.84 -17.82 3.51
CA GLY A 435 32.71 -17.35 4.59
C GLY A 435 32.17 -17.55 6.03
N TRP A 436 31.04 -18.22 6.22
CA TRP A 436 30.49 -18.52 7.55
C TRP A 436 31.28 -19.58 8.33
N ILE A 437 31.83 -20.55 7.61
CA ILE A 437 32.64 -21.60 8.20
C ILE A 437 34.08 -21.13 8.12
N LYS A 438 34.66 -20.84 9.27
CA LYS A 438 36.08 -20.51 9.39
C LYS A 438 36.85 -21.81 9.64
N GLU A 439 37.86 -22.11 8.80
CA GLU A 439 38.78 -23.24 8.99
C GLU A 439 39.62 -23.08 10.27
#